data_963c557f0a7675e1f73e9f11bd05d418
#
_entry.id   963c557f0a7675e1f73e9f11bd05d418
#
_cell.length_a   1.000
_cell.length_b   1.000
_cell.length_c   1.000
_cell.angle_alpha   90.00
_cell.angle_beta   90.00
_cell.angle_gamma   90.00
#
_symmetry.space_group_name_H-M   'P 1'
#
loop_
_entity.id
_entity.type
_entity.pdbx_description
1 polymer ?
#
loop_
_entity_poly.entity_id
_entity_poly.type
_entity_poly.pdbx_seq_one_letter_code
_entity_poly.pdbx_strand_id
1 'polypeptide(L)'
;MPSSRRTLLKASAATAVLGLDWTRARAEAETVRIGTIYDLSGPFAAGGSVASSIGTEIAIDLVNEKGGVGGKYKVAPVNVDSQSKPDVAINEGERLISQEKVDIILGIFASAQAVPLAARVEQHQKILWITTAVSTAVFKDKNLRYVFRGQIHSDQYGEAFGGFLAEHAKARLGVEPKDVKVALIHEDGPYGVGVAAADEVYAKQAGLNVVLKEGYSASAPDLSVLVTKIKRGGADVISHAGYNPDITLFLRQAREGGLHFKMLFGAGAGYSQLDKLRTAFGADIDNFCNIDPVPAQLLDPAKLAPGMGDLIKVMVERFKAKTGATEVPPHCSMGFNQTWVLLNNVLPVAKEKYGGFDPEAIRKAALDVDIPPGGTIQGYGVKFYPPGTPMAGQNERSTPVVMQNAGERITVVWPTNIRTQEPVFPLPKTSVYAS
;
A
#
# COMPACT_ATOMS: atom_id res chain seq x y z
N MET A 1 41.86 21.55 -85.86
CA MET A 1 41.37 20.73 -87.02
C MET A 1 40.88 19.39 -86.48
N PRO A 2 40.01 18.74 -87.16
CA PRO A 2 38.56 18.83 -86.85
C PRO A 2 37.94 17.48 -86.53
N SER A 3 36.68 17.59 -86.27
CA SER A 3 35.53 16.68 -86.57
C SER A 3 35.35 15.41 -85.72
N SER A 4 34.26 15.05 -85.49
CA SER A 4 32.87 15.16 -85.91
C SER A 4 32.09 13.93 -85.50
N ARG A 5 30.90 14.12 -84.92
CA ARG A 5 29.69 13.35 -85.24
C ARG A 5 29.68 11.82 -85.02
N ARG A 6 28.79 11.19 -84.35
CA ARG A 6 27.32 11.12 -84.61
C ARG A 6 26.67 10.22 -83.55
N THR A 7 25.66 10.71 -82.97
CA THR A 7 24.36 10.11 -82.64
C THR A 7 24.13 8.65 -83.03
N LEU A 8 23.74 7.87 -82.08
CA LEU A 8 22.81 6.75 -82.33
C LEU A 8 21.94 6.55 -81.05
N LEU A 9 20.65 6.92 -81.19
CA LEU A 9 19.59 6.55 -80.34
C LEU A 9 19.47 5.02 -80.26
N LYS A 10 19.46 4.47 -79.09
CA LYS A 10 18.79 3.20 -78.83
C LYS A 10 17.84 3.41 -77.65
N ALA A 11 16.58 3.40 -77.96
CA ALA A 11 15.48 3.27 -76.97
C ALA A 11 15.65 1.93 -76.26
N SER A 12 15.80 1.98 -74.97
CA SER A 12 15.63 0.83 -74.07
C SER A 12 14.56 1.12 -73.14
N ALA A 13 13.48 0.36 -73.22
CA ALA A 13 12.32 0.40 -72.34
C ALA A 13 12.76 0.26 -70.88
N ALA A 14 12.61 1.32 -70.09
CA ALA A 14 12.73 1.27 -68.66
C ALA A 14 11.43 0.67 -68.10
N THR A 15 11.47 -0.59 -67.72
CA THR A 15 10.47 -1.23 -66.88
C THR A 15 10.52 -0.56 -65.52
N ALA A 16 9.57 0.34 -65.22
CA ALA A 16 9.36 0.88 -63.91
C ALA A 16 8.88 -0.25 -63.01
N VAL A 17 9.79 -0.86 -62.28
CA VAL A 17 9.46 -1.67 -61.11
C VAL A 17 9.04 -0.64 -60.03
N LEU A 18 7.74 -0.43 -59.90
CA LEU A 18 7.16 0.17 -58.70
C LEU A 18 7.48 -0.77 -57.54
N GLY A 19 8.61 -0.52 -56.91
CA GLY A 19 8.90 -1.03 -55.57
C GLY A 19 7.84 -0.44 -54.63
N LEU A 20 6.79 -1.20 -54.39
CA LEU A 20 5.95 -1.02 -53.24
C LEU A 20 6.84 -1.29 -52.00
N ASP A 21 7.52 -0.25 -51.54
CA ASP A 21 8.03 -0.19 -50.17
C ASP A 21 6.83 -0.27 -49.24
N TRP A 22 6.46 -1.51 -48.96
CA TRP A 22 5.70 -1.83 -47.79
C TRP A 22 6.63 -1.64 -46.57
N THR A 23 7.02 -0.41 -46.30
CA THR A 23 7.34 -0.04 -44.94
C THR A 23 6.06 -0.27 -44.15
N ARG A 24 5.94 -1.48 -43.58
CA ARG A 24 5.08 -1.71 -42.46
C ARG A 24 5.46 -0.63 -41.45
N ALA A 25 4.72 0.48 -41.44
CA ALA A 25 4.59 1.32 -40.29
C ALA A 25 4.10 0.37 -39.20
N ARG A 26 5.04 -0.16 -38.44
CA ARG A 26 4.77 -0.85 -37.19
C ARG A 26 4.11 0.25 -36.38
N ALA A 27 2.79 0.23 -36.35
CA ALA A 27 2.05 1.14 -35.49
C ALA A 27 2.73 1.03 -34.13
N GLU A 28 3.41 2.08 -33.71
CA GLU A 28 4.03 2.16 -32.41
C GLU A 28 2.91 1.87 -31.43
N ALA A 29 3.01 0.75 -30.71
CA ALA A 29 1.93 0.31 -29.84
C ALA A 29 1.66 1.48 -28.88
N GLU A 30 0.44 2.01 -28.91
CA GLU A 30 0.04 3.13 -28.05
C GLU A 30 0.44 2.76 -26.63
N THR A 31 1.27 3.59 -26.00
CA THR A 31 1.89 3.28 -24.72
C THR A 31 1.19 4.08 -23.61
N VAL A 32 0.75 3.39 -22.57
CA VAL A 32 0.21 4.03 -21.37
C VAL A 32 1.37 4.40 -20.46
N ARG A 33 1.67 5.71 -20.36
CA ARG A 33 2.71 6.22 -19.46
C ARG A 33 2.13 6.44 -18.07
N ILE A 34 2.79 5.89 -17.04
CA ILE A 34 2.37 6.00 -15.64
C ILE A 34 3.55 6.49 -14.82
N GLY A 35 3.40 7.62 -14.11
CA GLY A 35 4.36 8.04 -13.10
C GLY A 35 4.24 7.16 -11.86
N THR A 36 5.35 6.69 -11.29
CA THR A 36 5.33 5.99 -10.02
C THR A 36 6.14 6.75 -8.99
N ILE A 37 5.57 7.00 -7.81
CA ILE A 37 6.23 7.71 -6.70
C ILE A 37 6.32 6.79 -5.49
N TYR A 38 7.55 6.48 -5.08
CA TYR A 38 7.83 5.69 -3.88
C TYR A 38 9.03 6.26 -3.13
N ASP A 39 9.13 5.96 -1.83
CA ASP A 39 10.35 6.20 -1.07
C ASP A 39 11.33 5.06 -1.38
N LEU A 40 12.19 5.25 -2.36
CA LEU A 40 13.24 4.28 -2.72
C LEU A 40 14.50 4.49 -1.90
N SER A 41 14.63 5.67 -1.28
CA SER A 41 15.64 6.03 -0.32
C SER A 41 15.04 6.75 0.90
N GLY A 42 15.88 6.99 1.93
CA GLY A 42 15.43 7.61 3.18
C GLY A 42 14.77 6.63 4.17
N PRO A 43 14.28 7.13 5.31
CA PRO A 43 13.83 6.31 6.43
C PRO A 43 12.60 5.43 6.14
N PHE A 44 11.73 5.82 5.19
CA PHE A 44 10.52 5.07 4.86
C PHE A 44 10.75 3.98 3.81
N ALA A 45 11.87 4.00 3.09
CA ALA A 45 12.19 2.99 2.09
C ALA A 45 12.11 1.57 2.66
N ALA A 46 12.80 1.36 3.77
CA ALA A 46 12.83 0.07 4.47
C ALA A 46 11.51 -0.27 5.17
N GLY A 47 10.63 0.71 5.41
CA GLY A 47 9.38 0.55 6.14
C GLY A 47 8.24 -0.09 5.36
N GLY A 48 8.48 -0.41 4.09
CA GLY A 48 7.49 -1.03 3.21
C GLY A 48 7.37 -0.38 1.83
N SER A 49 7.89 0.84 1.65
CA SER A 49 7.78 1.54 0.36
C SER A 49 8.46 0.80 -0.77
N VAL A 50 9.70 0.31 -0.57
CA VAL A 50 10.41 -0.51 -1.55
C VAL A 50 9.66 -1.81 -1.85
N ALA A 51 9.10 -2.47 -0.85
CA ALA A 51 8.31 -3.68 -1.08
C ALA A 51 7.04 -3.40 -1.91
N SER A 52 6.38 -2.27 -1.66
CA SER A 52 5.22 -1.82 -2.45
C SER A 52 5.62 -1.49 -3.90
N SER A 53 6.75 -0.80 -4.09
CA SER A 53 7.31 -0.50 -5.42
C SER A 53 7.60 -1.78 -6.21
N ILE A 54 8.20 -2.79 -5.57
CA ILE A 54 8.48 -4.09 -6.21
C ILE A 54 7.17 -4.80 -6.60
N GLY A 55 6.15 -4.75 -5.73
CA GLY A 55 4.83 -5.28 -6.06
C GLY A 55 4.21 -4.60 -7.28
N THR A 56 4.31 -3.28 -7.36
CA THR A 56 3.88 -2.48 -8.52
C THR A 56 4.63 -2.90 -9.79
N GLU A 57 5.95 -3.01 -9.72
CA GLU A 57 6.80 -3.43 -10.84
C GLU A 57 6.40 -4.82 -11.35
N ILE A 58 6.22 -5.79 -10.44
CA ILE A 58 5.80 -7.16 -10.82
C ILE A 58 4.44 -7.14 -11.53
N ALA A 59 3.49 -6.33 -11.08
CA ALA A 59 2.17 -6.22 -11.73
C ALA A 59 2.28 -5.62 -13.14
N ILE A 60 3.09 -4.57 -13.32
CA ILE A 60 3.35 -3.95 -14.63
C ILE A 60 4.03 -4.95 -15.57
N ASP A 61 5.04 -5.66 -15.10
CA ASP A 61 5.76 -6.66 -15.88
C ASP A 61 4.82 -7.76 -16.37
N LEU A 62 3.98 -8.31 -15.47
CA LEU A 62 3.02 -9.36 -15.83
C LEU A 62 1.99 -8.89 -16.86
N VAL A 63 1.51 -7.66 -16.76
CA VAL A 63 0.59 -7.08 -17.74
C VAL A 63 1.31 -6.90 -19.09
N ASN A 64 2.53 -6.40 -19.07
CA ASN A 64 3.33 -6.19 -20.28
C ASN A 64 3.69 -7.51 -20.97
N GLU A 65 4.01 -8.56 -20.22
CA GLU A 65 4.26 -9.90 -20.78
C GLU A 65 3.03 -10.44 -21.55
N LYS A 66 1.83 -10.11 -21.07
CA LYS A 66 0.55 -10.47 -21.72
C LYS A 66 0.13 -9.53 -22.85
N GLY A 67 1.02 -8.62 -23.29
CA GLY A 67 0.74 -7.69 -24.39
C GLY A 67 0.38 -6.28 -23.94
N GLY A 68 0.29 -6.00 -22.64
CA GLY A 68 -0.12 -4.72 -22.07
C GLY A 68 -1.60 -4.67 -21.66
N VAL A 69 -2.09 -3.49 -21.34
CA VAL A 69 -3.50 -3.24 -21.00
C VAL A 69 -4.40 -3.72 -22.15
N GLY A 70 -5.40 -4.54 -21.81
CA GLY A 70 -6.27 -5.16 -22.83
C GLY A 70 -5.55 -6.00 -23.87
N GLY A 71 -4.31 -6.44 -23.61
CA GLY A 71 -3.48 -7.18 -24.57
C GLY A 71 -2.93 -6.34 -25.72
N LYS A 72 -2.98 -5.02 -25.66
CA LYS A 72 -2.66 -4.12 -26.78
C LYS A 72 -1.76 -2.94 -26.41
N TYR A 73 -1.89 -2.39 -25.20
CA TYR A 73 -1.26 -1.13 -24.84
C TYR A 73 -0.18 -1.37 -23.79
N LYS A 74 1.08 -1.23 -24.17
CA LYS A 74 2.20 -1.39 -23.26
C LYS A 74 2.16 -0.33 -22.16
N VAL A 75 2.49 -0.71 -20.93
CA VAL A 75 2.65 0.21 -19.80
C VAL A 75 4.12 0.62 -19.70
N ALA A 76 4.38 1.92 -19.70
CA ALA A 76 5.71 2.49 -19.53
C ALA A 76 5.76 3.29 -18.21
N PRO A 77 6.35 2.73 -17.15
CA PRO A 77 6.50 3.45 -15.88
C PRO A 77 7.59 4.52 -15.97
N VAL A 78 7.33 5.67 -15.34
CA VAL A 78 8.31 6.72 -15.06
C VAL A 78 8.51 6.75 -13.55
N ASN A 79 9.56 6.08 -13.09
CA ASN A 79 9.82 5.87 -11.66
C ASN A 79 10.54 7.07 -11.05
N VAL A 80 10.08 7.54 -9.88
CA VAL A 80 10.72 8.60 -9.11
C VAL A 80 10.84 8.23 -7.64
N ASP A 81 11.88 8.73 -7.00
CA ASP A 81 12.17 8.56 -5.58
C ASP A 81 11.73 9.81 -4.80
N SER A 82 10.79 9.67 -3.89
CA SER A 82 10.34 10.75 -3.00
C SER A 82 11.31 11.01 -1.84
N GLN A 83 12.36 10.18 -1.66
CA GLN A 83 13.41 10.33 -0.64
C GLN A 83 12.87 10.45 0.80
N SER A 84 11.70 9.92 1.05
CA SER A 84 10.96 10.05 2.33
C SER A 84 10.66 11.49 2.73
N LYS A 85 10.54 12.41 1.76
CA LYS A 85 10.31 13.84 1.97
C LYS A 85 9.05 14.33 1.27
N PRO A 86 8.12 14.98 1.98
CA PRO A 86 6.88 15.48 1.39
C PRO A 86 7.07 16.50 0.27
N ASP A 87 8.02 17.41 0.42
CA ASP A 87 8.36 18.41 -0.60
C ASP A 87 8.93 17.80 -1.87
N VAL A 88 9.77 16.76 -1.75
CA VAL A 88 10.28 16.02 -2.90
C VAL A 88 9.15 15.27 -3.61
N ALA A 89 8.25 14.60 -2.87
CA ALA A 89 7.11 13.92 -3.47
C ALA A 89 6.19 14.87 -4.25
N ILE A 90 5.95 16.08 -3.74
CA ILE A 90 5.17 17.13 -4.43
C ILE A 90 5.89 17.59 -5.69
N ASN A 91 7.18 17.91 -5.60
CA ASN A 91 7.97 18.40 -6.74
C ASN A 91 8.08 17.34 -7.85
N GLU A 92 8.28 16.08 -7.48
CA GLU A 92 8.30 14.97 -8.44
C GLU A 92 6.92 14.72 -9.06
N GLY A 93 5.85 14.86 -8.29
CA GLY A 93 4.49 14.82 -8.83
C GLY A 93 4.23 15.89 -9.87
N GLU A 94 4.63 17.15 -9.58
CA GLU A 94 4.55 18.27 -10.53
C GLU A 94 5.42 18.02 -11.78
N ARG A 95 6.62 17.46 -11.63
CA ARG A 95 7.49 17.11 -12.75
C ARG A 95 6.86 16.02 -13.63
N LEU A 96 6.31 14.98 -13.04
CA LEU A 96 5.61 13.91 -13.75
C LEU A 96 4.44 14.46 -14.59
N ILE A 97 3.67 15.39 -14.04
CA ILE A 97 2.53 16.01 -14.73
C ILE A 97 3.01 16.98 -15.81
N SER A 98 3.91 17.91 -15.46
CA SER A 98 4.24 19.07 -16.30
C SER A 98 5.29 18.75 -17.38
N GLN A 99 6.27 17.91 -17.07
CA GLN A 99 7.39 17.57 -17.98
C GLN A 99 7.20 16.22 -18.64
N GLU A 100 6.89 15.17 -17.85
CA GLU A 100 6.71 13.82 -18.38
C GLU A 100 5.32 13.60 -19.00
N LYS A 101 4.37 14.55 -18.78
CA LYS A 101 3.01 14.54 -19.34
C LYS A 101 2.23 13.26 -19.00
N VAL A 102 2.42 12.71 -17.79
CA VAL A 102 1.63 11.56 -17.35
C VAL A 102 0.23 11.99 -16.92
N ASP A 103 -0.75 11.15 -17.20
CA ASP A 103 -2.12 11.32 -16.75
C ASP A 103 -2.43 10.55 -15.47
N ILE A 104 -1.56 9.60 -15.11
CA ILE A 104 -1.70 8.73 -13.96
C ILE A 104 -0.43 8.82 -13.12
N ILE A 105 -0.58 9.10 -11.83
CA ILE A 105 0.44 8.90 -10.81
C ILE A 105 -0.01 7.75 -9.92
N LEU A 106 0.84 6.75 -9.77
CA LEU A 106 0.60 5.56 -8.98
C LEU A 106 1.65 5.47 -7.87
N GLY A 107 1.23 5.05 -6.69
CA GLY A 107 2.17 4.82 -5.61
C GLY A 107 1.77 5.50 -4.32
N ILE A 108 2.76 6.09 -3.73
CA ILE A 108 2.86 6.84 -2.48
C ILE A 108 2.63 5.99 -1.24
N PHE A 109 3.70 5.87 -0.46
CA PHE A 109 3.70 5.09 0.78
C PHE A 109 3.32 5.95 2.00
N ALA A 110 4.01 7.06 2.23
CA ALA A 110 3.82 7.87 3.42
C ALA A 110 2.62 8.81 3.29
N SER A 111 1.74 8.81 4.31
CA SER A 111 0.55 9.68 4.32
C SER A 111 0.91 11.17 4.36
N ALA A 112 2.05 11.54 4.96
CA ALA A 112 2.57 12.91 4.96
C ALA A 112 2.88 13.45 3.55
N GLN A 113 3.16 12.54 2.61
CA GLN A 113 3.36 12.84 1.20
C GLN A 113 2.02 12.77 0.44
N ALA A 114 1.19 11.77 0.72
CA ALA A 114 -0.06 11.51 0.01
C ALA A 114 -1.08 12.65 0.17
N VAL A 115 -1.21 13.20 1.38
CA VAL A 115 -2.19 14.26 1.67
C VAL A 115 -1.97 15.52 0.81
N PRO A 116 -0.77 16.13 0.76
CA PRO A 116 -0.53 17.29 -0.09
C PRO A 116 -0.47 16.94 -1.58
N LEU A 117 0.08 15.78 -1.95
CA LEU A 117 0.13 15.35 -3.36
C LEU A 117 -1.28 15.15 -3.93
N ALA A 118 -2.21 14.57 -3.17
CA ALA A 118 -3.60 14.39 -3.60
C ALA A 118 -4.26 15.72 -4.00
N ALA A 119 -4.05 16.79 -3.20
CA ALA A 119 -4.55 18.11 -3.51
C ALA A 119 -3.96 18.68 -4.81
N ARG A 120 -2.66 18.44 -5.05
CA ARG A 120 -1.98 18.89 -6.27
C ARG A 120 -2.47 18.16 -7.51
N VAL A 121 -2.56 16.83 -7.44
CA VAL A 121 -3.02 16.02 -8.56
C VAL A 121 -4.48 16.35 -8.91
N GLU A 122 -5.33 16.57 -7.91
CA GLU A 122 -6.71 17.02 -8.09
C GLU A 122 -6.80 18.36 -8.83
N GLN A 123 -5.95 19.37 -8.47
CA GLN A 123 -5.87 20.66 -9.15
C GLN A 123 -5.51 20.54 -10.63
N HIS A 124 -4.64 19.59 -10.96
CA HIS A 124 -4.26 19.30 -12.34
C HIS A 124 -5.25 18.38 -13.08
N GLN A 125 -6.30 17.93 -12.41
CA GLN A 125 -7.27 16.96 -12.95
C GLN A 125 -6.58 15.70 -13.50
N LYS A 126 -5.54 15.20 -12.78
CA LYS A 126 -4.82 13.97 -13.10
C LYS A 126 -5.18 12.88 -12.09
N ILE A 127 -4.98 11.63 -12.46
CA ILE A 127 -5.28 10.50 -11.58
C ILE A 127 -4.15 10.31 -10.57
N LEU A 128 -4.50 10.26 -9.29
CA LEU A 128 -3.65 9.70 -8.24
C LEU A 128 -4.23 8.36 -7.79
N TRP A 129 -3.50 7.28 -8.02
CA TRP A 129 -3.86 5.92 -7.63
C TRP A 129 -3.00 5.48 -6.45
N ILE A 130 -3.54 5.60 -5.24
CA ILE A 130 -2.79 5.36 -4.00
C ILE A 130 -2.69 3.87 -3.73
N THR A 131 -1.45 3.38 -3.57
CA THR A 131 -1.18 1.97 -3.30
C THR A 131 -1.08 1.64 -1.83
N THR A 132 -0.60 2.57 -0.98
CA THR A 132 -0.18 2.22 0.38
C THR A 132 -0.61 3.21 1.45
N ALA A 133 -0.49 4.53 1.21
CA ALA A 133 -0.82 5.55 2.22
C ALA A 133 -2.25 5.41 2.77
N VAL A 134 -2.41 5.34 4.10
CA VAL A 134 -3.68 4.97 4.75
C VAL A 134 -4.45 6.13 5.37
N SER A 135 -3.86 7.33 5.54
CA SER A 135 -4.53 8.42 6.23
C SER A 135 -5.92 8.73 5.67
N THR A 136 -6.91 8.78 6.54
CA THR A 136 -8.27 9.23 6.23
C THR A 136 -8.27 10.70 5.78
N ALA A 137 -7.29 11.50 6.23
CA ALA A 137 -7.14 12.91 5.85
C ALA A 137 -6.88 13.14 4.34
N VAL A 138 -6.56 12.09 3.57
CA VAL A 138 -6.48 12.22 2.10
C VAL A 138 -7.85 12.52 1.51
N PHE A 139 -8.91 11.85 1.98
CA PHE A 139 -10.24 11.86 1.36
C PHE A 139 -11.30 12.61 2.17
N LYS A 140 -11.30 12.46 3.50
CA LYS A 140 -12.38 12.88 4.37
C LYS A 140 -12.80 14.33 4.13
N ASP A 141 -14.05 14.51 3.71
CA ASP A 141 -14.71 15.79 3.45
C ASP A 141 -14.05 16.68 2.38
N LYS A 142 -13.17 16.11 1.54
CA LYS A 142 -12.47 16.86 0.47
C LYS A 142 -13.14 16.76 -0.90
N ASN A 143 -14.04 15.82 -1.09
CA ASN A 143 -14.77 15.59 -2.35
C ASN A 143 -13.84 15.54 -3.57
N LEU A 144 -12.73 14.76 -3.46
CA LEU A 144 -11.78 14.57 -4.54
C LEU A 144 -12.39 13.75 -5.66
N ARG A 145 -12.10 14.12 -6.90
CA ARG A 145 -12.67 13.47 -8.11
C ARG A 145 -11.70 12.53 -8.81
N TYR A 146 -10.40 12.83 -8.71
CA TYR A 146 -9.35 12.15 -9.47
C TYR A 146 -8.39 11.35 -8.59
N VAL A 147 -8.69 11.21 -7.31
CA VAL A 147 -7.89 10.46 -6.35
C VAL A 147 -8.61 9.19 -5.94
N PHE A 148 -7.94 8.05 -6.05
CA PHE A 148 -8.49 6.74 -5.73
C PHE A 148 -7.55 5.94 -4.83
N ARG A 149 -8.14 5.20 -3.87
CA ARG A 149 -7.42 4.28 -3.01
C ARG A 149 -8.20 2.98 -2.84
N GLY A 150 -7.71 1.89 -3.41
CA GLY A 150 -8.37 0.59 -3.37
C GLY A 150 -8.09 -0.22 -2.10
N GLN A 151 -7.24 0.27 -1.19
CA GLN A 151 -6.89 -0.39 0.06
C GLN A 151 -7.53 0.27 1.29
N ILE A 152 -7.23 -0.23 2.50
CA ILE A 152 -7.77 0.24 3.78
C ILE A 152 -7.37 1.68 4.13
N HIS A 153 -8.03 2.26 5.12
CA HIS A 153 -7.74 3.59 5.68
C HIS A 153 -7.67 3.58 7.21
N SER A 154 -7.22 4.69 7.79
CA SER A 154 -6.91 4.80 9.22
C SER A 154 -8.07 4.38 10.14
N ASP A 155 -9.33 4.70 9.79
CA ASP A 155 -10.47 4.38 10.67
C ASP A 155 -10.67 2.86 10.82
N GLN A 156 -10.30 2.09 9.79
CA GLN A 156 -10.42 0.64 9.81
C GLN A 156 -9.35 -0.04 10.70
N TYR A 157 -8.21 0.63 10.95
CA TYR A 157 -7.27 0.16 11.98
C TYR A 157 -7.91 0.22 13.36
N GLY A 158 -8.52 1.34 13.69
CA GLY A 158 -9.24 1.50 14.98
C GLY A 158 -10.40 0.50 15.11
N GLU A 159 -11.18 0.31 14.05
CA GLU A 159 -12.25 -0.69 14.02
C GLU A 159 -11.73 -2.10 14.34
N ALA A 160 -10.64 -2.53 13.70
CA ALA A 160 -10.04 -3.83 13.97
C ALA A 160 -9.44 -3.92 15.38
N PHE A 161 -8.78 -2.86 15.88
CA PHE A 161 -8.24 -2.77 17.22
C PHE A 161 -9.33 -2.91 18.28
N GLY A 162 -10.36 -2.06 18.20
CA GLY A 162 -11.48 -2.07 19.15
C GLY A 162 -12.29 -3.35 19.06
N GLY A 163 -12.59 -3.84 17.85
CA GLY A 163 -13.32 -5.08 17.61
C GLY A 163 -12.62 -6.30 18.18
N PHE A 164 -11.31 -6.44 17.94
CA PHE A 164 -10.51 -7.52 18.50
C PHE A 164 -10.54 -7.52 20.05
N LEU A 165 -10.31 -6.37 20.67
CA LEU A 165 -10.30 -6.27 22.13
C LEU A 165 -11.70 -6.46 22.73
N ALA A 166 -12.75 -5.97 22.09
CA ALA A 166 -14.14 -6.21 22.52
C ALA A 166 -14.48 -7.71 22.55
N GLU A 167 -14.01 -8.47 21.55
CA GLU A 167 -14.26 -9.92 21.44
C GLU A 167 -13.43 -10.73 22.44
N HIS A 168 -12.18 -10.35 22.69
CA HIS A 168 -11.23 -11.23 23.36
C HIS A 168 -10.76 -10.78 24.75
N ALA A 169 -10.82 -9.48 25.08
CA ALA A 169 -10.16 -8.96 26.29
C ALA A 169 -10.67 -9.62 27.58
N LYS A 170 -11.98 -9.71 27.76
CA LYS A 170 -12.56 -10.31 28.98
C LYS A 170 -12.13 -11.78 29.16
N ALA A 171 -12.23 -12.59 28.10
CA ALA A 171 -11.89 -14.00 28.16
C ALA A 171 -10.39 -14.27 28.38
N ARG A 172 -9.53 -13.40 27.84
CA ARG A 172 -8.08 -13.61 27.84
C ARG A 172 -7.34 -12.85 28.95
N LEU A 173 -7.80 -11.65 29.31
CA LEU A 173 -7.18 -10.86 30.37
C LEU A 173 -7.85 -11.05 31.74
N GLY A 174 -9.03 -11.67 31.78
CA GLY A 174 -9.77 -11.95 33.03
C GLY A 174 -10.34 -10.69 33.69
N VAL A 175 -10.45 -9.57 32.98
CA VAL A 175 -10.95 -8.30 33.47
C VAL A 175 -12.05 -7.74 32.56
N GLU A 176 -12.88 -6.87 33.09
CA GLU A 176 -13.88 -6.21 32.25
C GLU A 176 -13.20 -5.17 31.32
N PRO A 177 -13.77 -4.90 30.14
CA PRO A 177 -13.18 -3.95 29.19
C PRO A 177 -12.81 -2.60 29.80
N LYS A 178 -13.62 -2.06 30.68
CA LYS A 178 -13.37 -0.77 31.37
C LYS A 178 -12.14 -0.76 32.28
N ASP A 179 -11.66 -1.93 32.67
CA ASP A 179 -10.47 -2.12 33.52
C ASP A 179 -9.21 -2.36 32.69
N VAL A 180 -9.34 -2.55 31.37
CA VAL A 180 -8.22 -2.67 30.44
C VAL A 180 -7.67 -1.27 30.13
N LYS A 181 -6.47 -0.98 30.57
CA LYS A 181 -5.77 0.28 30.34
C LYS A 181 -5.04 0.28 29.02
N VAL A 182 -5.33 1.25 28.17
CA VAL A 182 -4.77 1.36 26.81
C VAL A 182 -3.91 2.60 26.67
N ALA A 183 -2.70 2.44 26.14
CA ALA A 183 -1.88 3.55 25.66
C ALA A 183 -1.89 3.57 24.12
N LEU A 184 -2.21 4.72 23.55
CA LEU A 184 -2.19 4.99 22.12
C LEU A 184 -0.98 5.89 21.83
N ILE A 185 0.05 5.34 21.16
CA ILE A 185 1.25 6.08 20.84
C ILE A 185 1.47 6.12 19.32
N HIS A 186 1.93 7.25 18.81
CA HIS A 186 1.98 7.40 17.37
C HIS A 186 2.99 8.44 16.91
N GLU A 187 3.50 8.28 15.67
CA GLU A 187 4.20 9.37 15.01
C GLU A 187 3.24 10.56 14.77
N ASP A 188 3.78 11.77 14.72
CA ASP A 188 3.02 13.02 14.70
C ASP A 188 2.52 13.46 13.31
N GLY A 189 2.77 12.67 12.26
CA GLY A 189 2.25 12.90 10.91
C GLY A 189 0.83 12.36 10.69
N PRO A 190 0.26 12.61 9.48
CA PRO A 190 -1.12 12.24 9.17
C PRO A 190 -1.45 10.75 9.28
N TYR A 191 -0.45 9.87 9.16
CA TYR A 191 -0.64 8.43 9.36
C TYR A 191 -0.90 8.11 10.83
N GLY A 192 0.06 8.42 11.71
CA GLY A 192 -0.05 8.11 13.13
C GLY A 192 -1.21 8.83 13.81
N VAL A 193 -1.39 10.12 13.52
CA VAL A 193 -2.52 10.90 14.04
C VAL A 193 -3.87 10.31 13.65
N GLY A 194 -4.01 9.87 12.38
CA GLY A 194 -5.25 9.27 11.89
C GLY A 194 -5.57 7.93 12.56
N VAL A 195 -4.57 7.06 12.67
CA VAL A 195 -4.72 5.75 13.33
C VAL A 195 -5.06 5.93 14.81
N ALA A 196 -4.28 6.73 15.55
CA ALA A 196 -4.53 6.94 16.99
C ALA A 196 -5.87 7.62 17.29
N ALA A 197 -6.37 8.47 16.38
CA ALA A 197 -7.70 9.05 16.51
C ALA A 197 -8.79 7.99 16.35
N ALA A 198 -8.64 7.09 15.38
CA ALA A 198 -9.56 5.98 15.18
C ALA A 198 -9.49 4.98 16.35
N ASP A 199 -8.29 4.58 16.77
CA ASP A 199 -8.10 3.68 17.91
C ASP A 199 -8.79 4.22 19.17
N GLU A 200 -8.68 5.54 19.43
CA GLU A 200 -9.36 6.16 20.58
C GLU A 200 -10.88 6.06 20.47
N VAL A 201 -11.45 6.31 19.30
CA VAL A 201 -12.90 6.20 19.07
C VAL A 201 -13.38 4.77 19.32
N TYR A 202 -12.74 3.80 18.68
CA TYR A 202 -13.17 2.40 18.79
C TYR A 202 -12.80 1.74 20.12
N ALA A 203 -11.71 2.16 20.78
CA ALA A 203 -11.42 1.76 22.15
C ALA A 203 -12.53 2.22 23.11
N LYS A 204 -12.98 3.47 23.00
CA LYS A 204 -14.11 4.00 23.79
C LYS A 204 -15.42 3.26 23.50
N GLN A 205 -15.71 2.95 22.24
CA GLN A 205 -16.88 2.16 21.85
C GLN A 205 -16.84 0.74 22.44
N ALA A 206 -15.65 0.13 22.50
CA ALA A 206 -15.41 -1.17 23.14
C ALA A 206 -15.41 -1.09 24.67
N GLY A 207 -15.60 0.10 25.28
CA GLY A 207 -15.61 0.32 26.72
C GLY A 207 -14.22 0.28 27.36
N LEU A 208 -13.13 0.38 26.59
CA LEU A 208 -11.75 0.34 27.10
C LEU A 208 -11.35 1.67 27.76
N ASN A 209 -10.41 1.62 28.69
CA ASN A 209 -9.88 2.79 29.42
C ASN A 209 -8.60 3.32 28.73
N VAL A 210 -8.73 4.35 27.92
CA VAL A 210 -7.57 5.02 27.28
C VAL A 210 -6.88 5.91 28.33
N VAL A 211 -5.75 5.46 28.84
CA VAL A 211 -4.97 6.15 29.89
C VAL A 211 -3.89 7.09 29.33
N LEU A 212 -3.51 6.92 28.07
CA LEU A 212 -2.54 7.77 27.38
C LEU A 212 -2.87 7.82 25.90
N LYS A 213 -2.78 9.02 25.31
CA LYS A 213 -2.66 9.23 23.86
C LYS A 213 -1.56 10.25 23.64
N GLU A 214 -0.48 9.83 23.01
CA GLU A 214 0.72 10.67 22.88
C GLU A 214 1.33 10.53 21.49
N GLY A 215 1.57 11.68 20.84
CA GLY A 215 2.30 11.78 19.59
C GLY A 215 3.78 12.08 19.84
N TYR A 216 4.64 11.63 18.91
CA TYR A 216 6.07 11.91 18.92
C TYR A 216 6.58 12.10 17.49
N SER A 217 7.69 12.80 17.31
CA SER A 217 8.30 12.94 15.99
C SER A 217 8.92 11.63 15.53
N ALA A 218 8.59 11.16 14.31
CA ALA A 218 9.19 9.96 13.72
C ALA A 218 10.73 10.02 13.59
N SER A 219 11.31 11.22 13.69
CA SER A 219 12.76 11.46 13.70
C SER A 219 13.31 11.74 15.11
N ALA A 220 12.53 11.56 16.17
CA ALA A 220 12.97 11.77 17.54
C ALA A 220 14.19 10.87 17.85
N PRO A 221 15.27 11.43 18.40
CA PRO A 221 16.46 10.64 18.76
C PRO A 221 16.29 9.87 20.08
N ASP A 222 15.26 10.20 20.86
CA ASP A 222 14.98 9.64 22.17
C ASP A 222 13.47 9.60 22.46
N LEU A 223 12.97 8.46 22.90
CA LEU A 223 11.59 8.21 23.32
C LEU A 223 11.45 7.76 24.78
N SER A 224 12.50 7.91 25.60
CA SER A 224 12.53 7.49 27.02
C SER A 224 11.47 8.18 27.86
N VAL A 225 11.17 9.44 27.55
CA VAL A 225 10.09 10.19 28.23
C VAL A 225 8.73 9.57 27.90
N LEU A 226 8.49 9.15 26.64
CA LEU A 226 7.29 8.45 26.23
C LEU A 226 7.14 7.10 26.97
N VAL A 227 8.21 6.31 27.01
CA VAL A 227 8.28 5.05 27.79
C VAL A 227 7.91 5.29 29.25
N THR A 228 8.44 6.35 29.87
CA THR A 228 8.13 6.72 31.25
C THR A 228 6.65 7.08 31.44
N LYS A 229 6.05 7.81 30.50
CA LYS A 229 4.60 8.16 30.55
C LYS A 229 3.74 6.91 30.46
N ILE A 230 4.03 5.99 29.54
CA ILE A 230 3.29 4.71 29.39
C ILE A 230 3.38 3.91 30.70
N LYS A 231 4.59 3.79 31.27
CA LYS A 231 4.83 3.07 32.51
C LYS A 231 4.05 3.66 33.70
N ARG A 232 4.01 5.00 33.83
CA ARG A 232 3.19 5.70 34.84
C ARG A 232 1.70 5.50 34.65
N GLY A 233 1.22 5.45 33.41
CA GLY A 233 -0.16 5.15 33.10
C GLY A 233 -0.58 3.72 33.44
N GLY A 234 0.37 2.81 33.54
CA GLY A 234 0.16 1.40 33.82
C GLY A 234 -0.66 0.73 32.70
N ALA A 235 -0.34 1.03 31.46
CA ALA A 235 -1.05 0.49 30.31
C ALA A 235 -0.90 -1.03 30.20
N ASP A 236 -2.01 -1.73 30.06
CA ASP A 236 -2.06 -3.18 29.77
C ASP A 236 -1.83 -3.46 28.29
N VAL A 237 -2.35 -2.59 27.43
CA VAL A 237 -2.33 -2.72 25.98
C VAL A 237 -1.73 -1.46 25.38
N ILE A 238 -0.84 -1.63 24.42
CA ILE A 238 -0.25 -0.53 23.65
C ILE A 238 -0.69 -0.66 22.19
N SER A 239 -1.29 0.39 21.62
CA SER A 239 -1.39 0.57 20.16
C SER A 239 -0.31 1.54 19.73
N HIS A 240 0.48 1.15 18.71
CA HIS A 240 1.62 1.92 18.24
C HIS A 240 1.60 2.08 16.72
N ALA A 241 1.43 3.32 16.26
CA ALA A 241 1.54 3.69 14.84
C ALA A 241 2.86 4.43 14.59
N GLY A 242 3.81 3.77 13.92
CA GLY A 242 5.13 4.30 13.64
C GLY A 242 5.78 3.65 12.42
N TYR A 243 6.99 4.08 12.11
CA TYR A 243 7.82 3.55 11.03
C TYR A 243 8.98 2.72 11.60
N ASN A 244 9.77 2.04 10.77
CA ASN A 244 10.83 1.16 11.26
C ASN A 244 11.85 1.83 12.21
N PRO A 245 12.36 3.06 11.93
CA PRO A 245 13.38 3.65 12.80
C PRO A 245 12.85 3.95 14.19
N ASP A 246 11.70 4.60 14.30
CA ASP A 246 11.11 5.01 15.56
C ASP A 246 10.51 3.83 16.34
N ILE A 247 9.91 2.82 15.65
CA ILE A 247 9.51 1.55 16.27
C ILE A 247 10.71 0.84 16.90
N THR A 248 11.82 0.75 16.17
CA THR A 248 13.04 0.12 16.67
C THR A 248 13.59 0.86 17.88
N LEU A 249 13.60 2.20 17.87
CA LEU A 249 14.00 3.02 19.00
C LEU A 249 13.07 2.81 20.20
N PHE A 250 11.75 2.88 19.98
CA PHE A 250 10.76 2.66 21.03
C PHE A 250 10.92 1.30 21.71
N LEU A 251 10.96 0.22 20.94
CA LEU A 251 11.06 -1.13 21.50
C LEU A 251 12.37 -1.33 22.28
N ARG A 252 13.49 -0.78 21.79
CA ARG A 252 14.77 -0.82 22.51
C ARG A 252 14.65 -0.10 23.84
N GLN A 253 14.18 1.15 23.84
CA GLN A 253 14.05 1.96 25.06
C GLN A 253 12.96 1.44 26.01
N ALA A 254 11.90 0.82 25.48
CA ALA A 254 10.91 0.12 26.27
C ALA A 254 11.53 -1.03 27.08
N ARG A 255 12.40 -1.83 26.45
CA ARG A 255 13.14 -2.90 27.11
C ARG A 255 14.11 -2.35 28.15
N GLU A 256 14.93 -1.37 27.79
CA GLU A 256 15.91 -0.73 28.67
C GLU A 256 15.25 -0.04 29.87
N GLY A 257 14.08 0.59 29.66
CA GLY A 257 13.28 1.24 30.70
C GLY A 257 12.44 0.28 31.55
N GLY A 258 12.48 -1.03 31.27
CA GLY A 258 11.65 -2.00 31.97
C GLY A 258 10.16 -1.71 31.83
N LEU A 259 9.71 -1.38 30.62
CA LEU A 259 8.30 -1.24 30.31
C LEU A 259 7.70 -2.62 30.07
N HIS A 260 6.66 -2.94 30.85
CA HIS A 260 5.93 -4.19 30.72
C HIS A 260 4.49 -3.90 30.30
N PHE A 261 3.93 -4.79 29.49
CA PHE A 261 2.55 -4.73 29.00
C PHE A 261 2.04 -6.14 28.67
N LYS A 262 0.73 -6.29 28.56
CA LYS A 262 0.08 -7.57 28.25
C LYS A 262 -0.03 -7.82 26.74
N MET A 263 -0.06 -6.74 25.94
CA MET A 263 -0.24 -6.85 24.49
C MET A 263 0.24 -5.58 23.79
N LEU A 264 0.82 -5.74 22.58
CA LEU A 264 1.16 -4.65 21.69
C LEU A 264 0.50 -4.88 20.34
N PHE A 265 -0.15 -3.84 19.81
CA PHE A 265 -0.64 -3.74 18.44
C PHE A 265 0.20 -2.74 17.66
N GLY A 266 0.79 -3.20 16.58
CA GLY A 266 1.33 -2.34 15.52
C GLY A 266 0.24 -1.98 14.52
N ALA A 267 0.36 -0.84 13.89
CA ALA A 267 -0.56 -0.38 12.85
C ALA A 267 0.11 -0.40 11.46
N GLY A 268 0.39 -1.58 10.93
CA GLY A 268 1.04 -1.72 9.63
C GLY A 268 2.48 -1.21 9.62
N ALA A 269 2.87 -0.51 8.56
CA ALA A 269 4.19 0.10 8.37
C ALA A 269 5.35 -0.78 8.86
N GLY A 270 6.13 -0.32 9.82
CA GLY A 270 7.30 -1.04 10.33
C GLY A 270 6.97 -2.37 11.01
N TYR A 271 5.81 -2.50 11.64
CA TYR A 271 5.37 -3.77 12.24
C TYR A 271 5.05 -4.85 11.20
N SER A 272 4.76 -4.48 9.97
CA SER A 272 4.57 -5.41 8.85
C SER A 272 5.89 -5.91 8.24
N GLN A 273 7.05 -5.46 8.72
CA GLN A 273 8.36 -5.87 8.26
C GLN A 273 8.97 -6.89 9.23
N LEU A 274 8.38 -8.08 9.32
CA LEU A 274 8.76 -9.11 10.30
C LEU A 274 10.27 -9.42 10.28
N ASP A 275 10.87 -9.62 9.10
CA ASP A 275 12.30 -9.95 8.96
C ASP A 275 13.21 -8.89 9.62
N LYS A 276 12.85 -7.61 9.48
CA LYS A 276 13.62 -6.49 10.07
C LYS A 276 13.46 -6.43 11.58
N LEU A 277 12.24 -6.57 12.07
CA LEU A 277 11.97 -6.61 13.50
C LEU A 277 12.65 -7.83 14.14
N ARG A 278 12.60 -8.98 13.47
CA ARG A 278 13.23 -10.20 13.94
C ARG A 278 14.77 -10.09 13.95
N THR A 279 15.35 -9.46 12.95
CA THR A 279 16.80 -9.15 12.95
C THR A 279 17.21 -8.26 14.12
N ALA A 280 16.36 -7.30 14.50
CA ALA A 280 16.66 -6.35 15.57
C ALA A 280 16.39 -6.89 16.98
N PHE A 281 15.36 -7.74 17.16
CA PHE A 281 14.82 -8.13 18.47
C PHE A 281 14.70 -9.65 18.67
N GLY A 282 14.97 -10.46 17.65
CA GLY A 282 14.85 -11.92 17.76
C GLY A 282 13.45 -12.36 18.17
N ALA A 283 13.37 -13.21 19.20
CA ALA A 283 12.11 -13.72 19.75
C ALA A 283 11.36 -12.72 20.64
N ASP A 284 11.93 -11.58 20.97
CA ASP A 284 11.28 -10.58 21.83
C ASP A 284 10.00 -10.01 21.25
N ILE A 285 9.85 -10.08 19.91
CA ILE A 285 8.65 -9.63 19.19
C ILE A 285 7.59 -10.72 19.01
N ASP A 286 7.82 -11.92 19.50
CA ASP A 286 6.82 -12.99 19.41
C ASP A 286 5.54 -12.59 20.13
N ASN A 287 4.42 -12.92 19.52
CA ASN A 287 3.07 -12.58 19.95
C ASN A 287 2.70 -11.09 19.89
N PHE A 288 3.56 -10.23 19.35
CA PHE A 288 3.10 -8.88 18.99
C PHE A 288 2.07 -8.98 17.87
N CYS A 289 1.01 -8.20 18.02
CA CYS A 289 -0.01 -8.07 16.99
C CYS A 289 0.31 -6.94 16.02
N ASN A 290 -0.19 -7.08 14.80
CA ASN A 290 -0.14 -6.05 13.79
C ASN A 290 -1.45 -6.00 13.03
N ILE A 291 -1.98 -4.81 12.81
CA ILE A 291 -3.18 -4.57 12.02
C ILE A 291 -2.75 -4.07 10.66
N ASP A 292 -3.15 -4.77 9.60
CA ASP A 292 -2.83 -4.39 8.21
C ASP A 292 -3.70 -5.20 7.24
N PRO A 293 -3.72 -4.91 5.94
CA PRO A 293 -4.24 -5.85 4.96
C PRO A 293 -3.50 -7.19 5.04
N VAL A 294 -4.23 -8.27 4.84
CA VAL A 294 -3.61 -9.61 4.88
C VAL A 294 -2.53 -9.75 3.80
N PRO A 295 -1.34 -10.28 4.12
CA PRO A 295 -0.38 -10.71 3.12
C PRO A 295 -1.02 -11.78 2.22
N ALA A 296 -0.96 -11.59 0.90
CA ALA A 296 -1.69 -12.42 -0.05
C ALA A 296 -1.41 -13.93 0.11
N GLN A 297 -0.18 -14.31 0.46
CA GLN A 297 0.22 -15.72 0.66
C GLN A 297 -0.45 -16.40 1.86
N LEU A 298 -1.10 -15.67 2.75
CA LEU A 298 -1.82 -16.21 3.90
C LEU A 298 -3.29 -16.50 3.61
N LEU A 299 -3.78 -16.10 2.43
CA LEU A 299 -5.15 -16.35 2.01
C LEU A 299 -5.33 -17.81 1.56
N ASP A 300 -6.49 -18.37 1.84
CA ASP A 300 -6.92 -19.66 1.31
C ASP A 300 -7.34 -19.48 -0.17
N PRO A 301 -6.61 -20.06 -1.13
CA PRO A 301 -6.95 -19.93 -2.55
C PRO A 301 -8.35 -20.42 -2.91
N ALA A 302 -8.91 -21.35 -2.13
CA ALA A 302 -10.26 -21.88 -2.35
C ALA A 302 -11.37 -20.85 -2.07
N LYS A 303 -11.05 -19.78 -1.34
CA LYS A 303 -11.96 -18.67 -1.04
C LYS A 303 -11.83 -17.49 -2.01
N LEU A 304 -10.94 -17.61 -2.98
CA LEU A 304 -10.66 -16.55 -3.96
C LEU A 304 -11.32 -16.87 -5.31
N ALA A 305 -11.53 -15.83 -6.09
CA ALA A 305 -11.99 -15.97 -7.47
C ALA A 305 -10.99 -16.78 -8.31
N PRO A 306 -11.44 -17.48 -9.36
CA PRO A 306 -10.57 -18.27 -10.23
C PRO A 306 -9.38 -17.48 -10.74
N GLY A 307 -8.18 -18.07 -10.67
CA GLY A 307 -6.91 -17.46 -11.10
C GLY A 307 -6.23 -16.55 -10.07
N MET A 308 -6.90 -16.14 -8.99
CA MET A 308 -6.27 -15.29 -7.96
C MET A 308 -5.19 -16.04 -7.19
N GLY A 309 -5.40 -17.32 -6.90
CA GLY A 309 -4.38 -18.15 -6.24
C GLY A 309 -3.10 -18.31 -7.07
N ASP A 310 -3.22 -18.51 -8.39
CA ASP A 310 -2.08 -18.58 -9.29
C ASP A 310 -1.36 -17.22 -9.38
N LEU A 311 -2.13 -16.14 -9.40
CA LEU A 311 -1.58 -14.78 -9.43
C LEU A 311 -0.77 -14.48 -8.16
N ILE A 312 -1.28 -14.88 -6.98
CA ILE A 312 -0.55 -14.78 -5.72
C ILE A 312 0.75 -15.55 -5.78
N LYS A 313 0.72 -16.80 -6.25
CA LYS A 313 1.91 -17.64 -6.37
C LYS A 313 2.99 -16.99 -7.23
N VAL A 314 2.61 -16.48 -8.40
CA VAL A 314 3.55 -15.79 -9.31
C VAL A 314 4.12 -14.52 -8.67
N MET A 315 3.30 -13.72 -8.00
CA MET A 315 3.77 -12.53 -7.27
C MET A 315 4.79 -12.89 -6.20
N VAL A 316 4.50 -13.91 -5.38
CA VAL A 316 5.37 -14.38 -4.30
C VAL A 316 6.71 -14.87 -4.84
N GLU A 317 6.68 -15.72 -5.88
CA GLU A 317 7.89 -16.25 -6.53
C GLU A 317 8.76 -15.13 -7.08
N ARG A 318 8.17 -14.15 -7.79
CA ARG A 318 8.92 -13.02 -8.37
C ARG A 318 9.49 -12.09 -7.30
N PHE A 319 8.73 -11.82 -6.24
CA PHE A 319 9.23 -11.02 -5.13
C PHE A 319 10.43 -11.67 -4.47
N LYS A 320 10.32 -12.96 -4.12
CA LYS A 320 11.43 -13.72 -3.52
C LYS A 320 12.65 -13.79 -4.42
N ALA A 321 12.46 -13.99 -5.72
CA ALA A 321 13.54 -14.01 -6.69
C ALA A 321 14.26 -12.64 -6.79
N LYS A 322 13.52 -11.53 -6.70
CA LYS A 322 14.10 -10.18 -6.77
C LYS A 322 14.83 -9.78 -5.47
N THR A 323 14.36 -10.23 -4.33
CA THR A 323 14.79 -9.70 -3.03
C THR A 323 15.62 -10.67 -2.21
N GLY A 324 15.53 -11.97 -2.48
CA GLY A 324 16.09 -13.03 -1.62
C GLY A 324 15.35 -13.20 -0.28
N ALA A 325 14.24 -12.49 -0.06
CA ALA A 325 13.47 -12.56 1.17
C ALA A 325 12.77 -13.91 1.33
N THR A 326 12.65 -14.37 2.57
CA THR A 326 11.91 -15.61 2.89
C THR A 326 10.41 -15.39 2.95
N GLU A 327 9.99 -14.20 3.41
CA GLU A 327 8.59 -13.79 3.54
C GLU A 327 8.26 -12.60 2.63
N VAL A 328 7.01 -12.52 2.18
CA VAL A 328 6.52 -11.39 1.39
C VAL A 328 5.72 -10.46 2.30
N PRO A 329 6.18 -9.22 2.53
CA PRO A 329 5.48 -8.30 3.40
C PRO A 329 4.14 -7.84 2.78
N PRO A 330 3.13 -7.47 3.59
CA PRO A 330 1.82 -6.99 3.12
C PRO A 330 1.93 -5.88 2.08
N HIS A 331 2.91 -4.99 2.22
CA HIS A 331 3.12 -3.87 1.31
C HIS A 331 3.40 -4.29 -0.15
N CYS A 332 4.08 -5.43 -0.37
CA CYS A 332 4.23 -5.98 -1.73
C CYS A 332 2.86 -6.35 -2.30
N SER A 333 2.03 -7.06 -1.53
CA SER A 333 0.67 -7.42 -1.93
C SER A 333 -0.19 -6.18 -2.21
N MET A 334 -0.03 -5.11 -1.41
CA MET A 334 -0.74 -3.83 -1.61
C MET A 334 -0.32 -3.17 -2.92
N GLY A 335 0.97 -2.97 -3.15
CA GLY A 335 1.49 -2.38 -4.39
C GLY A 335 1.07 -3.16 -5.61
N PHE A 336 1.21 -4.47 -5.56
CA PHE A 336 0.77 -5.36 -6.64
C PHE A 336 -0.73 -5.25 -6.89
N ASN A 337 -1.56 -5.43 -5.86
CA ASN A 337 -3.01 -5.48 -6.00
C ASN A 337 -3.58 -4.18 -6.57
N GLN A 338 -3.15 -3.03 -6.03
CA GLN A 338 -3.66 -1.74 -6.49
C GLN A 338 -3.27 -1.48 -7.95
N THR A 339 -2.05 -1.83 -8.33
CA THR A 339 -1.57 -1.73 -9.72
C THR A 339 -2.32 -2.71 -10.63
N TRP A 340 -2.53 -3.94 -10.17
CA TRP A 340 -3.28 -4.95 -10.92
C TRP A 340 -4.71 -4.52 -11.22
N VAL A 341 -5.42 -3.99 -10.21
CA VAL A 341 -6.80 -3.48 -10.38
C VAL A 341 -6.83 -2.32 -11.37
N LEU A 342 -5.91 -1.37 -11.27
CA LEU A 342 -5.82 -0.26 -12.23
C LEU A 342 -5.63 -0.79 -13.66
N LEU A 343 -4.66 -1.67 -13.87
CA LEU A 343 -4.24 -2.11 -15.21
C LEU A 343 -5.20 -3.12 -15.86
N ASN A 344 -5.90 -3.95 -15.07
CA ASN A 344 -6.76 -5.02 -15.60
C ASN A 344 -8.26 -4.77 -15.46
N ASN A 345 -8.69 -3.89 -14.53
CA ASN A 345 -10.11 -3.65 -14.29
C ASN A 345 -10.54 -2.22 -14.64
N VAL A 346 -9.64 -1.23 -14.51
CA VAL A 346 -9.98 0.17 -14.77
C VAL A 346 -9.59 0.59 -16.17
N LEU A 347 -8.31 0.47 -16.55
CA LEU A 347 -7.83 0.98 -17.84
C LEU A 347 -8.49 0.30 -19.07
N PRO A 348 -8.75 -1.02 -19.10
CA PRO A 348 -9.49 -1.61 -20.20
C PRO A 348 -10.90 -1.00 -20.37
N VAL A 349 -11.62 -0.82 -19.25
CA VAL A 349 -12.95 -0.19 -19.24
C VAL A 349 -12.87 1.28 -19.69
N ALA A 350 -11.85 2.01 -19.24
CA ALA A 350 -11.62 3.40 -19.67
C ALA A 350 -11.48 3.47 -21.21
N LYS A 351 -10.71 2.57 -21.81
CA LYS A 351 -10.50 2.55 -23.26
C LYS A 351 -11.74 2.09 -24.02
N GLU A 352 -12.36 0.99 -23.59
CA GLU A 352 -13.46 0.36 -24.33
C GLU A 352 -14.77 1.11 -24.19
N LYS A 353 -15.10 1.54 -22.96
CA LYS A 353 -16.39 2.19 -22.65
C LYS A 353 -16.35 3.71 -22.79
N TYR A 354 -15.20 4.32 -22.44
CA TYR A 354 -15.05 5.77 -22.37
C TYR A 354 -14.10 6.36 -23.41
N GLY A 355 -13.51 5.52 -24.28
CA GLY A 355 -12.82 5.91 -25.50
C GLY A 355 -11.32 6.22 -25.34
N GLY A 356 -10.77 6.31 -24.13
CA GLY A 356 -9.37 6.69 -23.95
C GLY A 356 -8.76 6.36 -22.60
N PHE A 357 -7.51 6.84 -22.41
CA PHE A 357 -6.79 6.80 -21.16
C PHE A 357 -6.62 8.20 -20.55
N ASP A 358 -7.45 9.16 -20.99
CA ASP A 358 -7.47 10.46 -20.35
C ASP A 358 -8.05 10.38 -18.92
N PRO A 359 -7.75 11.35 -18.05
CA PRO A 359 -8.13 11.29 -16.64
C PRO A 359 -9.65 11.16 -16.41
N GLU A 360 -10.47 11.76 -17.27
CA GLU A 360 -11.93 11.67 -17.10
C GLU A 360 -12.48 10.30 -17.49
N ALA A 361 -11.94 9.67 -18.55
CA ALA A 361 -12.26 8.31 -18.92
C ALA A 361 -11.86 7.32 -17.82
N ILE A 362 -10.66 7.49 -17.24
CA ILE A 362 -10.16 6.66 -16.13
C ILE A 362 -11.01 6.85 -14.88
N ARG A 363 -11.35 8.09 -14.53
CA ARG A 363 -12.21 8.41 -13.39
C ARG A 363 -13.56 7.71 -13.48
N LYS A 364 -14.22 7.78 -14.64
CA LYS A 364 -15.49 7.10 -14.88
C LYS A 364 -15.34 5.58 -14.76
N ALA A 365 -14.31 5.02 -15.38
CA ALA A 365 -14.04 3.59 -15.29
C ALA A 365 -13.74 3.12 -13.87
N ALA A 366 -13.02 3.91 -13.08
CA ALA A 366 -12.77 3.62 -11.67
C ALA A 366 -14.07 3.55 -10.85
N LEU A 367 -15.02 4.46 -11.11
CA LEU A 367 -16.32 4.46 -10.43
C LEU A 367 -17.24 3.32 -10.86
N ASP A 368 -16.99 2.72 -12.03
CA ASP A 368 -17.71 1.53 -12.51
C ASP A 368 -17.18 0.22 -11.91
N VAL A 369 -15.98 0.25 -11.27
CA VAL A 369 -15.39 -0.97 -10.70
C VAL A 369 -16.31 -1.54 -9.61
N ASP A 370 -16.68 -2.80 -9.77
CA ASP A 370 -17.47 -3.57 -8.80
C ASP A 370 -16.90 -5.00 -8.69
N ILE A 371 -15.79 -5.14 -7.96
CA ILE A 371 -15.13 -6.42 -7.70
C ILE A 371 -15.66 -6.96 -6.37
N PRO A 372 -16.27 -8.16 -6.34
CA PRO A 372 -16.77 -8.74 -5.11
C PRO A 372 -15.63 -9.20 -4.18
N PRO A 373 -15.89 -9.44 -2.88
CA PRO A 373 -14.95 -10.12 -2.00
C PRO A 373 -14.44 -11.44 -2.61
N GLY A 374 -13.16 -11.74 -2.42
CA GLY A 374 -12.45 -12.84 -3.07
C GLY A 374 -11.94 -12.51 -4.47
N GLY A 375 -12.37 -11.40 -5.08
CA GLY A 375 -11.99 -11.02 -6.45
C GLY A 375 -10.64 -10.33 -6.60
N THR A 376 -9.87 -10.21 -5.52
CA THR A 376 -8.51 -9.65 -5.52
C THR A 376 -7.53 -10.55 -4.77
N ILE A 377 -6.24 -10.36 -5.00
CA ILE A 377 -5.19 -11.08 -4.26
C ILE A 377 -5.09 -10.70 -2.77
N GLN A 378 -5.82 -9.70 -2.32
CA GLN A 378 -5.92 -9.32 -0.91
C GLN A 378 -7.22 -9.82 -0.25
N GLY A 379 -8.05 -10.59 -0.98
CA GLY A 379 -9.24 -11.22 -0.48
C GLY A 379 -10.46 -10.31 -0.32
N TYR A 380 -10.30 -9.00 -0.24
CA TYR A 380 -11.41 -8.06 -0.26
C TYR A 380 -11.77 -7.65 -1.70
N GLY A 381 -12.96 -7.10 -1.88
CA GLY A 381 -13.43 -6.56 -3.16
C GLY A 381 -12.98 -5.11 -3.39
N VAL A 382 -13.32 -4.57 -4.54
CA VAL A 382 -13.08 -3.15 -4.84
C VAL A 382 -14.35 -2.52 -5.37
N LYS A 383 -14.79 -1.46 -4.70
CA LYS A 383 -15.82 -0.54 -5.14
C LYS A 383 -15.57 0.81 -4.48
N PHE A 384 -15.55 1.86 -5.25
CA PHE A 384 -15.21 3.18 -4.74
C PHE A 384 -16.45 3.94 -4.30
N TYR A 385 -16.36 4.62 -3.14
CA TYR A 385 -17.38 5.57 -2.74
C TYR A 385 -17.60 6.62 -3.82
N PRO A 386 -18.87 6.89 -4.18
CA PRO A 386 -19.19 7.82 -5.25
C PRO A 386 -18.89 9.28 -4.86
N PRO A 387 -18.74 10.17 -5.86
CA PRO A 387 -18.63 11.61 -5.62
C PRO A 387 -19.77 12.15 -4.75
N GLY A 388 -19.47 13.13 -3.92
CA GLY A 388 -20.43 13.73 -2.99
C GLY A 388 -20.55 13.00 -1.64
N THR A 389 -19.81 11.91 -1.44
CA THR A 389 -19.68 11.26 -0.13
C THR A 389 -18.42 11.75 0.60
N PRO A 390 -18.36 11.68 1.94
CA PRO A 390 -17.19 12.12 2.70
C PRO A 390 -15.88 11.43 2.33
N MET A 391 -15.97 10.20 1.79
CA MET A 391 -14.82 9.36 1.42
C MET A 391 -14.78 9.06 -0.09
N ALA A 392 -15.28 9.97 -0.93
CA ALA A 392 -15.29 9.80 -2.39
C ALA A 392 -13.92 9.35 -2.92
N GLY A 393 -13.88 8.24 -3.69
CA GLY A 393 -12.65 7.66 -4.24
C GLY A 393 -11.95 6.64 -3.34
N GLN A 394 -12.40 6.45 -2.10
CA GLN A 394 -11.94 5.36 -1.22
C GLN A 394 -12.69 4.07 -1.52
N ASN A 395 -12.01 2.93 -1.44
CA ASN A 395 -12.65 1.61 -1.52
C ASN A 395 -13.53 1.35 -0.29
N GLU A 396 -14.80 1.06 -0.51
CA GLU A 396 -15.78 0.72 0.55
C GLU A 396 -15.69 -0.75 1.01
N ARG A 397 -14.95 -1.62 0.29
CA ARG A 397 -14.89 -3.07 0.54
C ARG A 397 -13.56 -3.53 1.12
N SER A 398 -12.62 -2.63 1.33
CA SER A 398 -11.33 -2.99 1.94
C SER A 398 -11.51 -3.32 3.41
N THR A 399 -10.77 -4.33 3.88
CA THR A 399 -10.81 -4.75 5.29
C THR A 399 -9.41 -5.12 5.77
N PRO A 400 -9.02 -4.70 6.98
CA PRO A 400 -7.80 -5.18 7.62
C PRO A 400 -8.02 -6.51 8.32
N VAL A 401 -6.92 -7.09 8.77
CA VAL A 401 -6.89 -8.22 9.70
C VAL A 401 -6.01 -7.89 10.89
N VAL A 402 -6.22 -8.58 12.01
CA VAL A 402 -5.21 -8.63 13.08
C VAL A 402 -4.34 -9.84 12.84
N MET A 403 -3.06 -9.60 12.65
CA MET A 403 -2.03 -10.62 12.53
C MET A 403 -1.21 -10.70 13.81
N GLN A 404 -0.57 -11.84 14.04
CA GLN A 404 0.33 -12.05 15.18
C GLN A 404 1.62 -12.70 14.74
N ASN A 405 2.74 -12.24 15.27
CA ASN A 405 4.04 -12.86 15.04
C ASN A 405 4.12 -14.20 15.80
N ALA A 406 4.41 -15.28 15.09
CA ALA A 406 4.53 -16.64 15.63
C ALA A 406 5.85 -17.26 15.17
N GLY A 407 6.94 -16.96 15.86
CA GLY A 407 8.28 -17.30 15.41
C GLY A 407 8.63 -16.58 14.11
N GLU A 408 9.06 -17.32 13.10
CA GLU A 408 9.42 -16.78 11.78
C GLU A 408 8.22 -16.56 10.86
N ARG A 409 7.00 -16.73 11.35
CA ARG A 409 5.77 -16.64 10.54
C ARG A 409 4.82 -15.59 11.10
N ILE A 410 3.99 -15.08 10.21
CA ILE A 410 2.83 -14.26 10.56
C ILE A 410 1.59 -15.16 10.48
N THR A 411 0.71 -15.06 11.46
CA THR A 411 -0.58 -15.77 11.47
C THR A 411 -1.72 -14.75 11.56
N VAL A 412 -2.86 -15.05 10.94
CA VAL A 412 -4.07 -14.24 11.09
C VAL A 412 -4.80 -14.72 12.35
N VAL A 413 -5.05 -13.80 13.28
CA VAL A 413 -5.74 -14.11 14.54
C VAL A 413 -7.12 -13.50 14.64
N TRP A 414 -7.47 -12.56 13.75
CA TRP A 414 -8.80 -11.95 13.65
C TRP A 414 -9.01 -11.32 12.26
N PRO A 415 -10.25 -11.29 11.73
CA PRO A 415 -11.50 -11.78 12.33
C PRO A 415 -11.59 -13.32 12.30
N THR A 416 -12.46 -13.84 13.14
CA THR A 416 -12.60 -15.29 13.41
C THR A 416 -12.89 -16.13 12.16
N ASN A 417 -13.62 -15.60 11.16
CA ASN A 417 -14.01 -16.32 9.93
C ASN A 417 -12.85 -16.59 8.96
N ILE A 418 -11.72 -15.87 9.10
CA ILE A 418 -10.51 -16.09 8.28
C ILE A 418 -9.27 -16.39 9.13
N ARG A 419 -9.46 -16.54 10.43
CA ARG A 419 -8.41 -16.84 11.39
C ARG A 419 -7.68 -18.13 11.06
N THR A 420 -6.35 -18.09 11.11
CA THR A 420 -5.48 -19.27 10.91
C THR A 420 -4.93 -19.82 12.23
N GLN A 421 -4.97 -19.03 13.31
CA GLN A 421 -4.49 -19.38 14.64
C GLN A 421 -5.25 -18.62 15.72
N GLU A 422 -5.44 -19.25 16.89
CA GLU A 422 -5.94 -18.57 18.09
C GLU A 422 -4.95 -17.49 18.53
N PRO A 423 -5.43 -16.30 18.94
CA PRO A 423 -4.54 -15.26 19.45
C PRO A 423 -3.89 -15.67 20.78
N VAL A 424 -2.61 -15.36 20.92
CA VAL A 424 -1.83 -15.57 22.15
C VAL A 424 -1.68 -14.24 22.87
N PHE A 425 -2.42 -14.06 23.94
CA PHE A 425 -2.25 -12.96 24.90
C PHE A 425 -2.95 -13.30 26.22
N PRO A 426 -2.52 -12.72 27.38
CA PRO A 426 -1.39 -11.79 27.49
C PRO A 426 -0.09 -12.39 26.96
N LEU A 427 0.93 -11.53 26.80
CA LEU A 427 2.28 -12.00 26.42
C LEU A 427 2.72 -13.10 27.37
N PRO A 428 3.37 -14.16 26.87
CA PRO A 428 3.92 -15.23 27.72
C PRO A 428 4.96 -14.65 28.70
N LYS A 429 5.05 -15.23 29.90
CA LYS A 429 6.03 -14.82 30.93
C LYS A 429 7.48 -14.90 30.47
N THR A 430 7.76 -15.59 29.38
CA THR A 430 9.07 -15.67 28.73
C THR A 430 9.40 -14.42 27.91
N SER A 431 8.42 -13.59 27.59
CA SER A 431 8.67 -12.32 26.89
C SER A 431 9.34 -11.31 27.82
N VAL A 432 10.33 -10.61 27.33
CA VAL A 432 10.99 -9.51 28.06
C VAL A 432 10.08 -8.33 28.36
N TYR A 433 8.95 -8.24 27.66
CA TYR A 433 7.93 -7.20 27.83
C TYR A 433 6.72 -7.67 28.67
N ALA A 434 6.67 -8.94 29.09
CA ALA A 434 5.53 -9.44 29.85
C ALA A 434 5.41 -8.76 31.21
N SER A 435 4.13 -8.43 31.61
CA SER A 435 3.78 -7.86 32.91
C SER A 435 3.45 -8.94 33.94
#